data_0cebbdd29731bf33315e674e9b2ebf50
#
_entry.id   0cebbdd29731bf33315e674e9b2ebf50
#
_cell.length_a   1.000
_cell.length_b   1.000
_cell.length_c   1.000
_cell.angle_alpha   90.00
_cell.angle_beta   90.00
_cell.angle_gamma   90.00
#
_symmetry.space_group_name_H-M   'P 1'
#
loop_
_entity.id
_entity.type
_entity.pdbx_description
1 polymer ?
#
loop_
_entity_poly.entity_id
_entity_poly.type
_entity_poly.pdbx_seq_one_letter_code
_entity_poly.pdbx_strand_id
1 'polypeptide(L)'
;HAPTGCVATAMSILMYHHRWPEQGSGSYGDVDFSKARYNWEQMTPTYGTGSEETACTEVAELMYHCGVAVKMKYGATESAAFSTNIAPALNDYFGYNGVLYAEKDQYGIKTWEDLIYNELSENRPLYYAGGVHAFVCDGYDGNGYFHFNFGWGGHANGYFRLYAIRLSDVGIGGGAGDYSSGQCIVYGIERPDANRHVPLSIIGYGSLFLTDSQNGSFGYNADVINAGEETISIETGIEIKPSNGGDSQFHFITTESFPAQYNERYFFDIPLDNLPELPIGEYNLYPIYRITGKNQTKVVPFPSNKIQYLSLTVSNEGKNFSLPAIEPIFTSQITPKHELYSGKRADFDIKLSVTGYEYSGDIQLLLTRTDNSYSWSKQRPVDLTPGDTIDFSWSEILIGAMDRPVPAGEYKLQLRVKYQPICEQDITVLPAPETSVLELVSPIAVKNQGCVSPDKFEASFTVRCTSGCFIGCINAFCYDKASGNGIAQPFESDFLVLKEGEEQTYVYNSLLTAEQGTIATVDIFTDLDNDGIGEIIGPTEYNSVPFMIAPEH
;
A
#
# COMPACT_ATOMS: atom_id res chain seq x y z
N HIS A 1 6.71 -3.38 31.37
CA HIS A 1 5.92 -3.90 30.27
C HIS A 1 6.49 -3.36 28.97
N ALA A 2 6.84 -4.25 28.02
CA ALA A 2 7.25 -3.90 26.67
C ALA A 2 6.10 -4.21 25.70
N PRO A 3 5.90 -3.43 24.63
CA PRO A 3 4.99 -3.81 23.55
C PRO A 3 5.39 -5.14 22.92
N THR A 4 4.40 -5.94 22.51
CA THR A 4 4.61 -7.25 21.84
C THR A 4 5.47 -7.13 20.58
N GLY A 5 5.31 -6.04 19.82
CA GLY A 5 5.96 -5.81 18.54
C GLY A 5 5.13 -6.31 17.35
N CYS A 6 5.08 -5.49 16.29
CA CYS A 6 4.23 -5.75 15.11
C CYS A 6 4.58 -7.07 14.39
N VAL A 7 5.86 -7.42 14.33
CA VAL A 7 6.33 -8.67 13.69
C VAL A 7 5.77 -9.90 14.41
N ALA A 8 5.85 -9.95 15.75
CA ALA A 8 5.30 -11.06 16.52
C ALA A 8 3.78 -11.12 16.44
N THR A 9 3.11 -9.97 16.43
CA THR A 9 1.65 -9.86 16.27
C THR A 9 1.21 -10.42 14.92
N ALA A 10 1.81 -9.97 13.82
CA ALA A 10 1.48 -10.45 12.48
C ALA A 10 1.73 -11.96 12.32
N MET A 11 2.87 -12.45 12.84
CA MET A 11 3.20 -13.88 12.84
C MET A 11 2.18 -14.71 13.63
N SER A 12 1.76 -14.24 14.81
CA SER A 12 0.76 -14.92 15.64
C SER A 12 -0.61 -14.98 14.97
N ILE A 13 -1.02 -13.93 14.25
CA ILE A 13 -2.28 -13.91 13.47
C ILE A 13 -2.26 -15.00 12.40
N LEU A 14 -1.15 -15.13 11.67
CA LEU A 14 -0.99 -16.15 10.63
C LEU A 14 -0.98 -17.56 11.21
N MET A 15 -0.28 -17.78 12.31
CA MET A 15 -0.27 -19.07 13.00
C MET A 15 -1.65 -19.43 13.55
N TYR A 16 -2.39 -18.46 14.08
CA TYR A 16 -3.77 -18.66 14.54
C TYR A 16 -4.72 -19.01 13.37
N HIS A 17 -4.57 -18.39 12.21
CA HIS A 17 -5.33 -18.74 11.00
C HIS A 17 -5.16 -20.22 10.64
N HIS A 18 -3.93 -20.71 10.67
CA HIS A 18 -3.61 -22.11 10.35
C HIS A 18 -3.83 -23.07 11.52
N ARG A 19 -3.95 -22.55 12.76
CA ARG A 19 -3.99 -23.38 14.00
C ARG A 19 -2.86 -24.41 14.02
N TRP A 20 -1.64 -23.94 13.81
CA TRP A 20 -0.43 -24.76 13.71
C TRP A 20 0.77 -24.04 14.33
N PRO A 21 1.72 -24.78 14.99
CA PRO A 21 1.70 -26.20 15.32
C PRO A 21 0.92 -26.48 16.62
N GLU A 22 0.70 -27.74 16.95
CA GLU A 22 0.25 -28.13 18.29
C GLU A 22 1.39 -28.05 19.32
N GLN A 23 2.63 -28.31 18.87
CA GLN A 23 3.84 -28.26 19.67
C GLN A 23 4.99 -27.72 18.83
N GLY A 24 5.79 -26.83 19.40
CA GLY A 24 7.00 -26.32 18.74
C GLY A 24 8.17 -27.31 18.75
N SER A 25 9.31 -26.89 18.22
CA SER A 25 10.55 -27.67 18.15
C SER A 25 11.78 -26.81 18.47
N GLY A 26 12.84 -27.45 18.99
CA GLY A 26 14.10 -26.74 19.29
C GLY A 26 14.02 -25.76 20.44
N SER A 27 15.03 -24.91 20.56
CA SER A 27 15.11 -23.87 21.59
C SER A 27 15.90 -22.65 21.11
N TYR A 28 15.54 -21.47 21.61
CA TYR A 28 16.29 -20.24 21.41
C TYR A 28 16.06 -19.28 22.58
N GLY A 29 17.13 -18.61 23.04
CA GLY A 29 17.07 -17.73 24.20
C GLY A 29 16.66 -18.50 25.45
N ASP A 30 15.62 -18.04 26.11
CA ASP A 30 15.01 -18.65 27.31
C ASP A 30 13.80 -19.55 27.00
N VAL A 31 13.45 -19.74 25.72
CA VAL A 31 12.33 -20.56 25.29
C VAL A 31 12.80 -21.92 24.76
N ASP A 32 12.23 -22.98 25.33
CA ASP A 32 12.30 -24.34 24.81
C ASP A 32 10.99 -24.66 24.10
N PHE A 33 10.96 -24.38 22.79
CA PHE A 33 9.75 -24.58 21.95
C PHE A 33 9.28 -26.04 21.93
N SER A 34 10.21 -27.00 22.16
CA SER A 34 9.83 -28.40 22.20
C SER A 34 8.95 -28.79 23.39
N LYS A 35 8.86 -27.92 24.39
CA LYS A 35 7.95 -28.06 25.54
C LYS A 35 6.69 -27.22 25.43
N ALA A 36 6.66 -26.26 24.51
CA ALA A 36 5.52 -25.39 24.30
C ALA A 36 4.40 -26.13 23.57
N ARG A 37 3.16 -25.99 24.06
CA ARG A 37 1.96 -26.51 23.42
C ARG A 37 0.97 -25.38 23.22
N TYR A 38 0.47 -25.24 22.00
CA TYR A 38 -0.44 -24.16 21.62
C TYR A 38 -1.89 -24.68 21.59
N ASN A 39 -2.70 -24.15 22.48
CA ASN A 39 -4.10 -24.56 22.59
C ASN A 39 -4.99 -23.62 21.76
N TRP A 40 -5.05 -23.88 20.46
CA TRP A 40 -5.76 -23.06 19.49
C TRP A 40 -7.25 -22.92 19.76
N GLU A 41 -7.87 -23.88 20.41
CA GLU A 41 -9.31 -23.85 20.75
C GLU A 41 -9.63 -22.86 21.89
N GLN A 42 -8.65 -22.54 22.73
CA GLN A 42 -8.79 -21.54 23.78
C GLN A 42 -8.48 -20.11 23.32
N MET A 43 -7.76 -19.97 22.22
CA MET A 43 -7.50 -18.64 21.66
C MET A 43 -8.73 -18.12 20.93
N THR A 44 -8.92 -16.79 20.98
CA THR A 44 -10.05 -16.08 20.32
C THR A 44 -9.55 -15.13 19.25
N PRO A 45 -10.37 -14.82 18.23
CA PRO A 45 -9.97 -13.88 17.17
C PRO A 45 -9.81 -12.43 17.66
N THR A 46 -10.43 -12.07 18.77
CA THR A 46 -10.39 -10.72 19.34
C THR A 46 -10.22 -10.77 20.85
N TYR A 47 -9.52 -9.78 21.39
CA TYR A 47 -9.27 -9.63 22.82
C TYR A 47 -9.65 -8.21 23.27
N GLY A 48 -10.20 -8.09 24.48
CA GLY A 48 -10.63 -6.83 25.04
C GLY A 48 -11.00 -6.93 26.51
N THR A 49 -11.62 -5.90 27.05
CA THR A 49 -12.12 -5.89 28.43
C THR A 49 -13.17 -6.99 28.60
N GLY A 50 -12.88 -7.96 29.48
CA GLY A 50 -13.77 -9.12 29.72
C GLY A 50 -13.39 -10.41 28.96
N SER A 51 -12.28 -10.43 28.20
CA SER A 51 -11.74 -11.68 27.66
C SER A 51 -11.35 -12.63 28.79
N GLU A 52 -11.56 -13.93 28.57
CA GLU A 52 -11.20 -15.00 29.52
C GLU A 52 -9.69 -15.00 29.78
N GLU A 53 -9.28 -15.12 31.04
CA GLU A 53 -7.88 -15.08 31.46
C GLU A 53 -7.03 -16.18 30.78
N THR A 54 -7.62 -17.37 30.61
CA THR A 54 -6.98 -18.49 29.93
C THR A 54 -6.71 -18.15 28.47
N ALA A 55 -7.66 -17.58 27.74
CA ALA A 55 -7.50 -17.16 26.35
C ALA A 55 -6.41 -16.08 26.22
N CYS A 56 -6.40 -15.11 27.15
CA CYS A 56 -5.36 -14.08 27.19
C CYS A 56 -3.96 -14.67 27.44
N THR A 57 -3.85 -15.68 28.30
CA THR A 57 -2.58 -16.34 28.63
C THR A 57 -2.06 -17.12 27.41
N GLU A 58 -2.91 -17.90 26.74
CA GLU A 58 -2.53 -18.70 25.57
C GLU A 58 -2.02 -17.81 24.41
N VAL A 59 -2.72 -16.71 24.11
CA VAL A 59 -2.28 -15.80 23.05
C VAL A 59 -1.02 -15.03 23.44
N ALA A 60 -0.87 -14.66 24.72
CA ALA A 60 0.33 -13.96 25.19
C ALA A 60 1.57 -14.87 25.12
N GLU A 61 1.43 -16.15 25.44
CA GLU A 61 2.51 -17.13 25.30
C GLU A 61 2.88 -17.31 23.83
N LEU A 62 1.91 -17.47 22.93
CA LEU A 62 2.17 -17.55 21.48
C LEU A 62 2.92 -16.32 20.99
N MET A 63 2.45 -15.11 21.31
CA MET A 63 3.08 -13.86 20.90
C MET A 63 4.50 -13.70 21.45
N TYR A 64 4.74 -14.11 22.70
CA TYR A 64 6.05 -14.09 23.30
C TYR A 64 7.00 -15.06 22.58
N HIS A 65 6.55 -16.29 22.30
CA HIS A 65 7.33 -17.28 21.57
C HIS A 65 7.64 -16.81 20.14
N CYS A 66 6.68 -16.21 19.44
CA CYS A 66 6.94 -15.58 18.13
C CYS A 66 8.03 -14.49 18.24
N GLY A 67 7.94 -13.63 19.26
CA GLY A 67 8.95 -12.59 19.49
C GLY A 67 10.34 -13.15 19.75
N VAL A 68 10.47 -14.17 20.60
CA VAL A 68 11.76 -14.83 20.86
C VAL A 68 12.30 -15.49 19.59
N ALA A 69 11.45 -16.21 18.84
CA ALA A 69 11.83 -16.90 17.62
C ALA A 69 12.40 -15.95 16.55
N VAL A 70 11.81 -14.75 16.40
CA VAL A 70 12.30 -13.73 15.46
C VAL A 70 13.41 -12.83 16.02
N LYS A 71 13.95 -13.15 17.20
CA LYS A 71 15.01 -12.38 17.86
C LYS A 71 14.60 -10.93 18.15
N MET A 72 13.37 -10.76 18.66
CA MET A 72 12.79 -9.46 18.96
C MET A 72 13.67 -8.65 19.95
N LYS A 73 13.91 -7.40 19.60
CA LYS A 73 14.52 -6.42 20.50
C LYS A 73 13.40 -5.68 21.21
N TYR A 74 13.13 -6.06 22.44
CA TYR A 74 12.10 -5.46 23.28
C TYR A 74 12.56 -4.12 23.84
N GLY A 75 11.73 -3.08 23.72
CA GLY A 75 11.94 -1.75 24.27
C GLY A 75 10.77 -1.27 25.12
N ALA A 76 10.93 -0.15 25.83
CA ALA A 76 9.88 0.39 26.71
C ALA A 76 8.70 0.98 25.92
N THR A 77 8.97 1.56 24.74
CA THR A 77 7.98 2.23 23.89
C THR A 77 7.66 1.46 22.63
N GLU A 78 8.62 0.69 22.11
CA GLU A 78 8.48 -0.09 20.89
C GLU A 78 9.33 -1.36 20.96
N SER A 79 8.96 -2.37 20.18
CA SER A 79 9.72 -3.61 20.03
C SER A 79 9.82 -3.93 18.54
N ALA A 80 11.03 -4.31 18.08
CA ALA A 80 11.33 -4.49 16.67
C ALA A 80 12.09 -5.80 16.39
N ALA A 81 11.82 -6.41 15.25
CA ALA A 81 12.56 -7.53 14.69
C ALA A 81 12.68 -7.38 13.16
N PHE A 82 13.68 -8.02 12.57
CA PHE A 82 13.82 -8.05 11.13
C PHE A 82 12.85 -9.06 10.50
N SER A 83 12.13 -8.67 9.46
CA SER A 83 11.20 -9.53 8.71
C SER A 83 11.88 -10.77 8.12
N THR A 84 13.17 -10.68 7.79
CA THR A 84 14.00 -11.81 7.30
C THR A 84 14.15 -12.95 8.32
N ASN A 85 13.90 -12.70 9.61
CA ASN A 85 13.96 -13.73 10.64
C ASN A 85 12.70 -14.62 10.69
N ILE A 86 11.60 -14.24 10.02
CA ILE A 86 10.30 -14.92 10.16
C ILE A 86 10.31 -16.27 9.48
N ALA A 87 10.74 -16.36 8.22
CA ALA A 87 10.75 -17.62 7.49
C ALA A 87 11.63 -18.67 8.19
N PRO A 88 12.89 -18.37 8.62
CA PRO A 88 13.66 -19.28 9.46
C PRO A 88 12.95 -19.66 10.77
N ALA A 89 12.34 -18.67 11.46
CA ALA A 89 11.68 -18.94 12.74
C ALA A 89 10.48 -19.90 12.59
N LEU A 90 9.66 -19.71 11.55
CA LEU A 90 8.53 -20.60 11.24
C LEU A 90 9.01 -22.03 10.89
N ASN A 91 10.07 -22.15 10.12
CA ASN A 91 10.64 -23.45 9.77
C ASN A 91 11.30 -24.13 10.98
N ASP A 92 12.17 -23.45 11.72
CA ASP A 92 13.03 -24.06 12.74
C ASP A 92 12.28 -24.38 14.04
N TYR A 93 11.34 -23.50 14.46
CA TYR A 93 10.71 -23.60 15.76
C TYR A 93 9.23 -24.00 15.72
N PHE A 94 8.54 -23.77 14.60
CA PHE A 94 7.10 -24.02 14.49
C PHE A 94 6.74 -25.08 13.45
N GLY A 95 7.75 -25.72 12.87
CA GLY A 95 7.56 -26.88 11.99
C GLY A 95 6.82 -26.59 10.69
N TYR A 96 6.79 -25.32 10.25
CA TYR A 96 6.40 -24.98 8.89
C TYR A 96 7.53 -25.40 7.94
N ASN A 97 7.21 -25.59 6.67
CA ASN A 97 8.21 -25.86 5.64
C ASN A 97 7.88 -25.07 4.37
N GLY A 98 8.93 -24.69 3.63
CA GLY A 98 8.77 -23.96 2.38
C GLY A 98 8.26 -22.53 2.54
N VAL A 99 8.44 -21.92 3.71
CA VAL A 99 8.16 -20.51 3.94
C VAL A 99 9.28 -19.68 3.32
N LEU A 100 8.92 -18.68 2.54
CA LEU A 100 9.83 -17.85 1.76
C LEU A 100 9.68 -16.37 2.12
N TYR A 101 10.76 -15.61 1.92
CA TYR A 101 10.81 -14.16 2.06
C TYR A 101 11.03 -13.51 0.70
N ALA A 102 10.37 -12.39 0.44
CA ALA A 102 10.57 -11.60 -0.79
C ALA A 102 10.47 -10.10 -0.51
N GLU A 103 11.23 -9.31 -1.27
CA GLU A 103 11.19 -7.85 -1.26
C GLU A 103 10.60 -7.33 -2.56
N LYS A 104 9.74 -6.31 -2.51
CA LYS A 104 9.05 -5.77 -3.68
C LYS A 104 10.01 -5.30 -4.76
N ASP A 105 11.15 -4.74 -4.39
CA ASP A 105 12.11 -4.20 -5.34
C ASP A 105 12.82 -5.28 -6.19
N GLN A 106 12.64 -6.56 -5.84
CA GLN A 106 13.12 -7.72 -6.60
C GLN A 106 12.12 -8.19 -7.67
N TYR A 107 10.92 -7.60 -7.73
CA TYR A 107 9.83 -8.00 -8.62
C TYR A 107 9.39 -6.86 -9.53
N GLY A 108 8.89 -7.19 -10.71
CA GLY A 108 8.08 -6.28 -11.50
C GLY A 108 6.71 -6.05 -10.84
N ILE A 109 6.05 -4.93 -11.19
CA ILE A 109 4.76 -4.53 -10.59
C ILE A 109 3.75 -5.66 -10.66
N LYS A 110 3.51 -6.16 -11.88
CA LYS A 110 2.52 -7.22 -12.10
C LYS A 110 2.91 -8.53 -11.44
N THR A 111 4.19 -8.89 -11.46
CA THR A 111 4.68 -10.14 -10.85
C THR A 111 4.53 -10.11 -9.34
N TRP A 112 4.72 -8.94 -8.71
CA TRP A 112 4.49 -8.75 -7.28
C TRP A 112 3.02 -8.90 -6.90
N GLU A 113 2.12 -8.26 -7.65
CA GLU A 113 0.67 -8.42 -7.45
C GLU A 113 0.23 -9.87 -7.63
N ASP A 114 0.69 -10.53 -8.69
CA ASP A 114 0.35 -11.93 -8.98
C ASP A 114 0.87 -12.88 -7.89
N LEU A 115 2.06 -12.64 -7.33
CA LEU A 115 2.60 -13.42 -6.23
C LEU A 115 1.66 -13.36 -5.01
N ILE A 116 1.26 -12.16 -4.60
CA ILE A 116 0.36 -11.95 -3.46
C ILE A 116 -1.02 -12.53 -3.74
N TYR A 117 -1.58 -12.26 -4.93
CA TYR A 117 -2.88 -12.78 -5.34
C TYR A 117 -2.91 -14.32 -5.33
N ASN A 118 -1.86 -14.98 -5.84
CA ASN A 118 -1.79 -16.44 -5.87
C ASN A 118 -1.79 -17.05 -4.46
N GLU A 119 -1.10 -16.43 -3.51
CA GLU A 119 -1.13 -16.86 -2.11
C GLU A 119 -2.55 -16.76 -1.53
N LEU A 120 -3.20 -15.60 -1.71
CA LEU A 120 -4.55 -15.37 -1.21
C LEU A 120 -5.59 -16.28 -1.87
N SER A 121 -5.46 -16.56 -3.17
CA SER A 121 -6.37 -17.45 -3.91
C SER A 121 -6.32 -18.89 -3.42
N GLU A 122 -5.19 -19.30 -2.83
CA GLU A 122 -4.97 -20.60 -2.21
C GLU A 122 -5.25 -20.58 -0.69
N ASN A 123 -5.94 -19.54 -0.20
CA ASN A 123 -6.25 -19.33 1.22
C ASN A 123 -5.01 -19.31 2.12
N ARG A 124 -3.91 -18.75 1.63
CA ARG A 124 -2.69 -18.52 2.38
C ARG A 124 -2.51 -17.00 2.62
N PRO A 125 -3.04 -16.47 3.72
CA PRO A 125 -2.71 -15.11 4.12
C PRO A 125 -1.21 -14.99 4.36
N LEU A 126 -0.65 -13.82 4.11
CA LEU A 126 0.78 -13.63 4.15
C LEU A 126 1.17 -12.50 5.10
N TYR A 127 2.36 -12.61 5.68
CA TYR A 127 2.99 -11.52 6.37
C TYR A 127 3.36 -10.44 5.37
N TYR A 128 3.07 -9.21 5.72
CA TYR A 128 3.41 -8.03 4.93
C TYR A 128 4.10 -6.99 5.82
N ALA A 129 5.08 -6.31 5.29
CA ALA A 129 5.67 -5.16 5.96
C ALA A 129 5.97 -4.06 4.95
N GLY A 130 5.92 -2.83 5.42
CA GLY A 130 6.28 -1.64 4.66
C GLY A 130 6.53 -0.48 5.61
N GLY A 131 7.35 0.49 5.21
CA GLY A 131 7.76 1.57 6.09
C GLY A 131 8.40 1.03 7.38
N VAL A 132 7.75 1.29 8.50
CA VAL A 132 8.23 0.87 9.84
C VAL A 132 7.29 -0.11 10.54
N HIS A 133 6.30 -0.67 9.83
CA HIS A 133 5.26 -1.53 10.43
C HIS A 133 5.14 -2.87 9.71
N ALA A 134 4.76 -3.89 10.49
CA ALA A 134 4.45 -5.24 10.03
C ALA A 134 2.98 -5.57 10.29
N PHE A 135 2.32 -6.19 9.33
CA PHE A 135 0.90 -6.48 9.33
C PHE A 135 0.58 -7.72 8.49
N VAL A 136 -0.67 -8.07 8.31
CA VAL A 136 -1.11 -9.23 7.53
C VAL A 136 -1.88 -8.79 6.29
N CYS A 137 -1.58 -9.39 5.14
CA CYS A 137 -2.41 -9.31 3.95
C CYS A 137 -3.25 -10.58 3.86
N ASP A 138 -4.58 -10.46 3.90
CA ASP A 138 -5.50 -11.58 4.06
C ASP A 138 -6.69 -11.57 3.10
N GLY A 139 -6.75 -10.63 2.16
CA GLY A 139 -7.85 -10.55 1.20
C GLY A 139 -7.53 -9.77 -0.08
N TYR A 140 -8.40 -9.95 -1.07
CA TYR A 140 -8.35 -9.31 -2.37
C TYR A 140 -9.75 -9.07 -2.93
N ASP A 141 -10.03 -7.88 -3.47
CA ASP A 141 -11.36 -7.48 -3.95
C ASP A 141 -11.64 -7.78 -5.43
N GLY A 142 -10.64 -8.28 -6.18
CA GLY A 142 -10.73 -8.50 -7.62
C GLY A 142 -10.43 -7.28 -8.50
N ASN A 143 -10.22 -6.09 -7.92
CA ASN A 143 -9.97 -4.84 -8.63
C ASN A 143 -8.59 -4.22 -8.34
N GLY A 144 -7.66 -5.02 -7.80
CA GLY A 144 -6.31 -4.60 -7.44
C GLY A 144 -6.20 -3.98 -6.06
N TYR A 145 -7.23 -4.09 -5.21
CA TYR A 145 -7.17 -3.71 -3.82
C TYR A 145 -7.01 -4.94 -2.93
N PHE A 146 -6.03 -4.89 -2.06
CA PHE A 146 -5.70 -5.95 -1.11
C PHE A 146 -6.13 -5.54 0.28
N HIS A 147 -6.71 -6.49 1.04
CA HIS A 147 -7.12 -6.26 2.41
C HIS A 147 -5.94 -6.46 3.36
N PHE A 148 -5.80 -5.53 4.31
CA PHE A 148 -4.77 -5.55 5.33
C PHE A 148 -5.35 -5.51 6.74
N ASN A 149 -4.81 -6.37 7.61
CA ASN A 149 -5.03 -6.36 9.04
C ASN A 149 -3.76 -5.83 9.73
N PHE A 150 -3.84 -4.62 10.25
CA PHE A 150 -2.69 -3.92 10.84
C PHE A 150 -2.32 -4.39 12.25
N GLY A 151 -3.07 -5.34 12.82
CA GLY A 151 -2.77 -5.88 14.16
C GLY A 151 -3.16 -4.97 15.32
N TRP A 152 -4.04 -3.98 15.08
CA TRP A 152 -4.49 -3.00 16.07
C TRP A 152 -5.95 -3.23 16.51
N GLY A 153 -6.33 -4.50 16.70
CA GLY A 153 -7.68 -4.84 17.13
C GLY A 153 -8.80 -4.48 16.14
N GLY A 154 -8.48 -4.46 14.84
CA GLY A 154 -9.39 -4.08 13.76
C GLY A 154 -9.31 -2.61 13.36
N HIS A 155 -8.64 -1.76 14.15
CA HIS A 155 -8.44 -0.36 13.80
C HIS A 155 -7.61 -0.24 12.51
N ALA A 156 -8.03 0.64 11.60
CA ALA A 156 -7.43 0.92 10.30
C ALA A 156 -7.42 -0.25 9.29
N ASN A 157 -7.98 -1.42 9.62
CA ASN A 157 -8.12 -2.50 8.65
C ASN A 157 -8.92 -2.04 7.43
N GLY A 158 -8.49 -2.45 6.22
CA GLY A 158 -9.16 -2.03 5.00
C GLY A 158 -8.45 -2.48 3.74
N TYR A 159 -8.96 -2.01 2.61
CA TYR A 159 -8.47 -2.33 1.27
C TYR A 159 -7.62 -1.21 0.71
N PHE A 160 -6.41 -1.56 0.24
CA PHE A 160 -5.43 -0.62 -0.29
C PHE A 160 -4.79 -1.13 -1.57
N ARG A 161 -4.35 -0.21 -2.43
CA ARG A 161 -3.40 -0.52 -3.50
C ARG A 161 -2.03 -0.78 -2.89
N LEU A 162 -1.27 -1.74 -3.41
CA LEU A 162 0.05 -2.09 -2.87
C LEU A 162 1.05 -0.91 -2.88
N TYR A 163 0.91 0.01 -3.82
CA TYR A 163 1.74 1.21 -3.90
C TYR A 163 1.22 2.41 -3.08
N ALA A 164 0.06 2.27 -2.44
CA ALA A 164 -0.60 3.38 -1.75
C ALA A 164 -1.23 2.93 -0.42
N ILE A 165 -0.45 2.26 0.42
CA ILE A 165 -0.87 1.84 1.76
C ILE A 165 -0.59 2.99 2.71
N ARG A 166 -1.58 3.90 2.87
CA ARG A 166 -1.46 5.11 3.68
C ARG A 166 -2.62 5.26 4.64
N LEU A 167 -2.28 5.54 5.88
CA LEU A 167 -3.23 5.72 6.97
C LEU A 167 -3.08 7.12 7.56
N SER A 168 -4.21 7.80 7.77
CA SER A 168 -4.27 9.09 8.48
C SER A 168 -4.21 8.90 10.01
N ASP A 169 -4.66 7.74 10.50
CA ASP A 169 -4.66 7.39 11.91
C ASP A 169 -4.03 6.02 12.11
N VAL A 170 -3.12 5.91 13.05
CA VAL A 170 -2.28 4.73 13.25
C VAL A 170 -2.31 4.26 14.70
N GLY A 171 -2.15 2.95 14.90
CA GLY A 171 -2.00 2.37 16.23
C GLY A 171 -0.56 2.42 16.75
N ILE A 172 -0.33 1.75 17.85
CA ILE A 172 0.98 1.69 18.53
C ILE A 172 2.04 1.15 17.56
N GLY A 173 3.13 1.89 17.38
CA GLY A 173 4.24 1.52 16.49
C GLY A 173 3.99 1.77 15.00
N GLY A 174 2.90 2.44 14.63
CA GLY A 174 2.52 2.71 13.24
C GLY A 174 3.37 3.76 12.51
N GLY A 175 4.16 4.54 13.23
CA GLY A 175 5.01 5.57 12.63
C GLY A 175 4.21 6.67 11.90
N ALA A 176 4.65 7.04 10.70
CA ALA A 176 4.02 8.08 9.89
C ALA A 176 2.80 7.62 9.06
N GLY A 177 2.39 6.36 9.18
CA GLY A 177 1.22 5.82 8.46
C GLY A 177 1.43 5.56 6.96
N ASP A 178 2.64 5.71 6.44
CA ASP A 178 2.96 5.36 5.04
C ASP A 178 3.75 4.06 4.99
N TYR A 179 3.12 3.01 4.47
CA TYR A 179 3.67 1.66 4.36
C TYR A 179 3.93 1.25 2.91
N SER A 180 3.98 2.22 2.00
CA SER A 180 4.17 1.99 0.57
C SER A 180 5.64 1.80 0.17
N SER A 181 6.60 2.07 1.07
CA SER A 181 8.04 1.96 0.83
C SER A 181 8.67 0.78 1.56
N GLY A 182 9.76 0.21 1.00
CA GLY A 182 10.50 -0.89 1.61
C GLY A 182 9.63 -2.12 1.88
N GLN A 183 8.72 -2.41 0.99
CA GLN A 183 7.75 -3.49 1.16
C GLN A 183 8.41 -4.86 1.04
N CYS A 184 8.04 -5.76 1.94
CA CYS A 184 8.42 -7.16 1.88
C CYS A 184 7.28 -8.06 2.37
N ILE A 185 7.35 -9.33 1.98
CA ILE A 185 6.39 -10.36 2.39
C ILE A 185 7.10 -11.60 2.90
N VAL A 186 6.42 -12.35 3.77
CA VAL A 186 6.72 -13.76 4.02
C VAL A 186 5.50 -14.57 3.59
N TYR A 187 5.70 -15.52 2.72
CA TYR A 187 4.67 -16.25 2.00
C TYR A 187 4.93 -17.75 1.97
N GLY A 188 4.00 -18.54 1.44
CA GLY A 188 4.07 -20.00 1.51
C GLY A 188 3.77 -20.51 2.92
N ILE A 189 3.07 -19.74 3.75
CA ILE A 189 2.72 -20.12 5.12
C ILE A 189 1.46 -20.96 5.07
N GLU A 190 1.59 -22.24 5.36
CA GLU A 190 0.48 -23.20 5.50
C GLU A 190 0.89 -24.39 6.35
N ARG A 191 -0.08 -25.20 6.81
CA ARG A 191 0.23 -26.42 7.56
C ARG A 191 1.08 -27.35 6.69
N PRO A 192 2.13 -27.96 7.26
CA PRO A 192 2.89 -28.96 6.53
C PRO A 192 1.99 -30.14 6.11
N ASP A 193 2.02 -30.47 4.84
CA ASP A 193 1.42 -31.68 4.29
C ASP A 193 2.53 -32.53 3.70
N ALA A 194 2.51 -33.86 3.96
CA ALA A 194 3.47 -34.80 3.40
C ALA A 194 3.48 -34.80 1.84
N ASN A 195 2.39 -34.31 1.22
CA ASN A 195 2.27 -34.19 -0.23
C ASN A 195 2.56 -32.77 -0.74
N ARG A 196 2.92 -31.85 0.16
CA ARG A 196 3.21 -30.48 -0.22
C ARG A 196 4.44 -30.42 -1.08
N HIS A 197 4.28 -29.86 -2.25
CA HIS A 197 5.39 -29.48 -3.10
C HIS A 197 5.98 -28.16 -2.59
N VAL A 198 7.12 -28.23 -1.92
CA VAL A 198 7.81 -27.03 -1.46
C VAL A 198 8.18 -26.18 -2.66
N PRO A 199 7.78 -24.91 -2.70
CA PRO A 199 8.02 -24.07 -3.86
C PRO A 199 9.53 -23.84 -4.04
N LEU A 200 10.03 -24.16 -5.22
CA LEU A 200 11.30 -23.64 -5.68
C LEU A 200 11.11 -22.15 -6.02
N SER A 201 11.92 -21.29 -5.45
CA SER A 201 11.99 -19.87 -5.78
C SER A 201 13.23 -19.59 -6.60
N ILE A 202 13.08 -18.85 -7.72
CA ILE A 202 14.18 -18.33 -8.54
C ILE A 202 13.87 -16.86 -8.78
N ILE A 203 14.73 -15.97 -8.27
CA ILE A 203 14.56 -14.52 -8.35
C ILE A 203 15.80 -13.94 -8.98
N GLY A 204 15.64 -13.22 -10.09
CA GLY A 204 16.73 -12.57 -10.80
C GLY A 204 17.44 -11.53 -9.93
N TYR A 205 18.76 -11.56 -9.96
CA TYR A 205 19.62 -10.60 -9.26
C TYR A 205 20.33 -9.68 -10.24
N GLY A 206 20.13 -8.39 -10.10
CA GLY A 206 20.67 -7.41 -11.04
C GLY A 206 19.92 -7.37 -12.37
N SER A 207 20.60 -7.04 -13.44
CA SER A 207 20.06 -7.01 -14.80
C SER A 207 20.42 -8.28 -15.56
N LEU A 208 19.57 -8.65 -16.48
CA LEU A 208 19.91 -9.55 -17.56
C LEU A 208 20.95 -8.88 -18.47
N PHE A 209 21.89 -9.63 -19.02
CA PHE A 209 22.96 -9.11 -19.89
C PHE A 209 23.30 -10.08 -21.03
N LEU A 210 23.79 -9.55 -22.13
CA LEU A 210 24.31 -10.36 -23.24
C LEU A 210 25.65 -10.99 -22.87
N THR A 211 25.74 -12.31 -22.96
CA THR A 211 27.01 -13.05 -22.79
C THR A 211 27.74 -13.17 -24.11
N ASP A 212 27.01 -13.33 -25.22
CA ASP A 212 27.52 -13.34 -26.59
C ASP A 212 26.53 -12.65 -27.53
N SER A 213 26.90 -11.48 -28.03
CA SER A 213 26.06 -10.69 -28.93
C SER A 213 26.03 -11.23 -30.38
N GLN A 214 27.02 -12.05 -30.78
CA GLN A 214 27.10 -12.60 -32.14
C GLN A 214 26.33 -13.91 -32.28
N ASN A 215 26.44 -14.80 -31.29
CA ASN A 215 25.74 -16.09 -31.28
C ASN A 215 24.38 -16.02 -30.54
N GLY A 216 24.07 -14.89 -29.95
CA GLY A 216 22.80 -14.69 -29.27
C GLY A 216 22.64 -15.52 -28.01
N SER A 217 23.54 -15.33 -27.04
CA SER A 217 23.32 -15.86 -25.69
C SER A 217 23.19 -14.74 -24.68
N PHE A 218 22.42 -14.98 -23.64
CA PHE A 218 22.28 -14.07 -22.52
C PHE A 218 22.42 -14.78 -21.18
N GLY A 219 22.91 -14.05 -20.20
CA GLY A 219 23.08 -14.55 -18.87
C GLY A 219 22.34 -13.71 -17.83
N TYR A 220 22.06 -14.34 -16.72
CA TYR A 220 21.58 -13.66 -15.53
C TYR A 220 21.98 -14.40 -14.26
N ASN A 221 22.16 -13.64 -13.19
CA ASN A 221 22.26 -14.20 -11.86
C ASN A 221 20.86 -14.28 -11.24
N ALA A 222 20.60 -15.32 -10.46
CA ALA A 222 19.38 -15.44 -9.69
C ALA A 222 19.67 -16.03 -8.30
N ASP A 223 18.97 -15.56 -7.30
CA ASP A 223 18.92 -16.21 -6.00
C ASP A 223 17.96 -17.40 -6.13
N VAL A 224 18.48 -18.59 -5.91
CA VAL A 224 17.74 -19.87 -6.04
C VAL A 224 17.56 -20.47 -4.67
N ILE A 225 16.29 -20.71 -4.29
CA ILE A 225 15.93 -21.30 -3.01
C ILE A 225 15.13 -22.56 -3.26
N ASN A 226 15.70 -23.71 -2.90
CA ASN A 226 14.98 -24.97 -2.76
C ASN A 226 14.89 -25.28 -1.26
N ALA A 227 13.82 -24.85 -0.61
CA ALA A 227 13.60 -25.10 0.82
C ALA A 227 13.07 -26.51 1.12
N GLY A 228 12.97 -27.39 0.12
CA GLY A 228 12.51 -28.76 0.24
C GLY A 228 13.56 -29.75 0.73
N GLU A 229 13.13 -30.96 0.98
CA GLU A 229 13.99 -32.08 1.42
C GLU A 229 14.53 -32.90 0.24
N GLU A 230 14.09 -32.61 -0.99
CA GLU A 230 14.48 -33.36 -2.19
C GLU A 230 15.19 -32.44 -3.20
N THR A 231 16.01 -33.08 -4.06
CA THR A 231 16.59 -32.39 -5.23
C THR A 231 15.48 -32.06 -6.22
N ILE A 232 15.37 -30.79 -6.63
CA ILE A 232 14.43 -30.33 -7.65
C ILE A 232 15.18 -30.09 -8.96
N SER A 233 14.71 -30.72 -10.03
CA SER A 233 15.18 -30.44 -11.40
C SER A 233 14.20 -29.50 -12.09
N ILE A 234 14.76 -28.52 -12.83
CA ILE A 234 14.00 -27.55 -13.60
C ILE A 234 14.44 -27.59 -15.07
N GLU A 235 13.51 -27.28 -15.94
CA GLU A 235 13.81 -26.90 -17.32
C GLU A 235 13.84 -25.38 -17.40
N THR A 236 14.90 -24.81 -17.92
CA THR A 236 15.03 -23.35 -18.14
C THR A 236 14.98 -23.02 -19.62
N GLY A 237 14.58 -21.81 -19.96
CA GLY A 237 14.44 -21.38 -21.34
C GLY A 237 13.95 -19.97 -21.45
N ILE A 238 13.19 -19.69 -22.51
CA ILE A 238 12.66 -18.37 -22.82
C ILE A 238 11.18 -18.42 -23.18
N GLU A 239 10.46 -17.38 -22.78
CA GLU A 239 9.19 -16.98 -23.37
C GLU A 239 9.48 -16.00 -24.50
N ILE A 240 9.06 -16.31 -25.71
CA ILE A 240 9.17 -15.47 -26.90
C ILE A 240 7.84 -14.76 -27.09
N LYS A 241 7.82 -13.46 -26.83
CA LYS A 241 6.61 -12.63 -26.90
C LYS A 241 6.73 -11.57 -28.00
N PRO A 242 5.81 -11.52 -28.98
CA PRO A 242 5.81 -10.44 -29.97
C PRO A 242 5.65 -9.06 -29.28
N SER A 243 6.47 -8.07 -29.67
CA SER A 243 6.45 -6.73 -29.04
C SER A 243 5.15 -5.95 -29.30
N ASN A 244 4.44 -6.29 -30.38
CA ASN A 244 3.16 -5.67 -30.76
C ASN A 244 1.92 -6.38 -30.20
N GLY A 245 2.11 -7.33 -29.27
CA GLY A 245 1.05 -8.19 -28.72
C GLY A 245 0.85 -9.45 -29.59
N GLY A 246 0.25 -10.45 -28.98
CA GLY A 246 0.03 -11.76 -29.58
C GLY A 246 0.39 -12.90 -28.63
N ASP A 247 0.19 -14.14 -29.08
CA ASP A 247 0.45 -15.31 -28.26
C ASP A 247 1.95 -15.52 -28.06
N SER A 248 2.31 -15.82 -26.81
CA SER A 248 3.69 -16.18 -26.44
C SER A 248 4.01 -17.63 -26.86
N GLN A 249 5.28 -17.87 -27.17
CA GLN A 249 5.84 -19.20 -27.39
C GLN A 249 6.84 -19.50 -26.28
N PHE A 250 6.79 -20.70 -25.69
CA PHE A 250 7.74 -21.16 -24.68
C PHE A 250 8.77 -22.11 -25.32
N HIS A 251 10.04 -21.82 -25.14
CA HIS A 251 11.14 -22.63 -25.67
C HIS A 251 12.11 -22.99 -24.52
N PHE A 252 12.13 -24.26 -24.13
CA PHE A 252 13.00 -24.78 -23.08
C PHE A 252 14.33 -25.25 -23.68
N ILE A 253 15.43 -24.91 -23.03
CA ILE A 253 16.78 -24.99 -23.59
C ILE A 253 17.69 -25.88 -22.76
N THR A 254 17.70 -25.69 -21.42
CA THR A 254 18.59 -26.43 -20.51
C THR A 254 17.81 -27.03 -19.33
N THR A 255 18.45 -27.97 -18.64
CA THR A 255 17.93 -28.57 -17.40
C THR A 255 18.97 -28.40 -16.31
N GLU A 256 18.53 -27.87 -15.17
CA GLU A 256 19.34 -27.62 -13.99
C GLU A 256 18.76 -28.38 -12.80
N SER A 257 19.60 -28.70 -11.81
CA SER A 257 19.15 -29.43 -10.61
C SER A 257 19.72 -28.79 -9.35
N PHE A 258 18.83 -28.55 -8.39
CA PHE A 258 19.16 -27.91 -7.12
C PHE A 258 18.90 -28.87 -5.97
N PRO A 259 19.93 -29.19 -5.15
CA PRO A 259 19.77 -30.12 -4.04
C PRO A 259 18.79 -29.59 -2.98
N ALA A 260 18.37 -30.47 -2.09
CA ALA A 260 17.61 -30.09 -0.91
C ALA A 260 18.32 -28.99 -0.11
N GLN A 261 17.55 -28.07 0.45
CA GLN A 261 18.04 -26.93 1.27
C GLN A 261 19.05 -26.03 0.54
N TYR A 262 18.96 -25.95 -0.80
CA TYR A 262 19.77 -25.04 -1.60
C TYR A 262 19.30 -23.60 -1.39
N ASN A 263 20.20 -22.70 -1.10
CA ASN A 263 19.92 -21.27 -0.94
C ASN A 263 21.16 -20.45 -1.31
N GLU A 264 21.43 -20.39 -2.60
CA GLU A 264 22.62 -19.69 -3.12
C GLU A 264 22.31 -18.96 -4.43
N ARG A 265 23.18 -18.04 -4.77
CA ARG A 265 23.15 -17.37 -6.07
C ARG A 265 23.69 -18.30 -7.15
N TYR A 266 22.91 -18.45 -8.22
CA TYR A 266 23.24 -19.25 -9.37
C TYR A 266 23.30 -18.39 -10.64
N PHE A 267 24.25 -18.69 -11.53
CA PHE A 267 24.36 -18.04 -12.82
C PHE A 267 23.74 -18.92 -13.91
N PHE A 268 22.75 -18.38 -14.61
CA PHE A 268 22.13 -19.00 -15.76
C PHE A 268 22.71 -18.41 -17.04
N ASP A 269 23.12 -19.27 -17.98
CA ASP A 269 23.50 -18.89 -19.34
C ASP A 269 22.56 -19.58 -20.34
N ILE A 270 21.89 -18.78 -21.15
CA ILE A 270 20.84 -19.23 -22.07
C ILE A 270 21.32 -19.03 -23.52
N PRO A 271 21.78 -20.08 -24.21
CA PRO A 271 22.14 -20.02 -25.62
C PRO A 271 20.90 -19.91 -26.50
N LEU A 272 20.91 -19.03 -27.49
CA LEU A 272 19.80 -18.74 -28.40
C LEU A 272 20.05 -19.19 -29.84
N ASP A 273 21.10 -20.00 -30.08
CA ASP A 273 21.44 -20.53 -31.39
C ASP A 273 20.37 -21.47 -31.98
N ASN A 274 19.61 -22.13 -31.14
CA ASN A 274 18.55 -23.08 -31.51
C ASN A 274 17.11 -22.50 -31.35
N LEU A 275 16.94 -21.17 -31.48
CA LEU A 275 15.63 -20.57 -31.49
C LEU A 275 14.76 -21.11 -32.65
N PRO A 276 13.43 -21.30 -32.43
CA PRO A 276 12.53 -21.66 -33.50
C PRO A 276 12.55 -20.62 -34.62
N GLU A 277 12.10 -21.01 -35.82
CA GLU A 277 11.88 -20.06 -36.91
C GLU A 277 10.78 -19.09 -36.49
N LEU A 278 11.10 -17.80 -36.53
CA LEU A 278 10.17 -16.72 -36.18
C LEU A 278 9.88 -15.85 -37.40
N PRO A 279 8.66 -15.39 -37.59
CA PRO A 279 8.32 -14.39 -38.59
C PRO A 279 9.17 -13.12 -38.44
N ILE A 280 9.30 -12.35 -39.54
CA ILE A 280 9.89 -11.00 -39.47
C ILE A 280 9.10 -10.15 -38.49
N GLY A 281 9.80 -9.54 -37.52
CA GLY A 281 9.18 -8.76 -36.45
C GLY A 281 10.09 -8.52 -35.28
N GLU A 282 9.53 -7.89 -34.26
CA GLU A 282 10.19 -7.59 -32.99
C GLU A 282 9.61 -8.45 -31.88
N TYR A 283 10.48 -8.96 -31.02
CA TYR A 283 10.15 -9.88 -29.94
C TYR A 283 10.86 -9.49 -28.65
N ASN A 284 10.21 -9.78 -27.53
CA ASN A 284 10.81 -9.73 -26.19
C ASN A 284 11.01 -11.16 -25.70
N LEU A 285 12.22 -11.48 -25.24
CA LEU A 285 12.62 -12.80 -24.77
C LEU A 285 12.79 -12.76 -23.24
N TYR A 286 11.87 -13.38 -22.52
CA TYR A 286 11.89 -13.44 -21.05
C TYR A 286 12.47 -14.76 -20.58
N PRO A 287 13.40 -14.80 -19.62
CA PRO A 287 13.86 -16.04 -19.01
C PRO A 287 12.72 -16.71 -18.23
N ILE A 288 12.57 -18.00 -18.47
CA ILE A 288 11.52 -18.81 -17.83
C ILE A 288 12.12 -20.07 -17.22
N TYR A 289 11.37 -20.65 -16.30
CA TYR A 289 11.62 -21.97 -15.77
C TYR A 289 10.31 -22.74 -15.50
N ARG A 290 10.41 -24.04 -15.44
CA ARG A 290 9.38 -24.93 -14.88
C ARG A 290 10.03 -26.08 -14.15
N ILE A 291 9.37 -26.61 -13.13
CA ILE A 291 9.81 -27.87 -12.49
C ILE A 291 9.62 -29.00 -13.49
N THR A 292 10.63 -29.83 -13.67
CA THR A 292 10.60 -30.96 -14.61
C THR A 292 9.40 -31.87 -14.33
N GLY A 293 8.62 -32.16 -15.35
CA GLY A 293 7.40 -32.95 -15.24
C GLY A 293 6.16 -32.17 -14.74
N LYS A 294 6.26 -30.87 -14.51
CA LYS A 294 5.12 -29.98 -14.22
C LYS A 294 4.80 -29.11 -15.44
N ASN A 295 3.53 -28.76 -15.62
CA ASN A 295 3.08 -27.93 -16.75
C ASN A 295 3.13 -26.43 -16.46
N GLN A 296 3.32 -26.02 -15.20
CA GLN A 296 3.34 -24.62 -14.82
C GLN A 296 4.69 -23.98 -15.17
N THR A 297 4.70 -23.11 -16.17
CA THR A 297 5.84 -22.28 -16.53
C THR A 297 5.78 -20.97 -15.74
N LYS A 298 6.93 -20.52 -15.26
CA LYS A 298 7.09 -19.26 -14.56
C LYS A 298 8.13 -18.38 -15.28
N VAL A 299 7.86 -17.10 -15.39
CA VAL A 299 8.87 -16.11 -15.77
C VAL A 299 9.76 -15.85 -14.57
N VAL A 300 11.08 -15.74 -14.78
CA VAL A 300 12.01 -15.34 -13.71
C VAL A 300 11.77 -13.87 -13.40
N PRO A 301 11.36 -13.50 -12.18
CA PRO A 301 11.15 -12.11 -11.80
C PRO A 301 12.50 -11.40 -11.63
N PHE A 302 12.56 -10.14 -12.06
CA PHE A 302 13.72 -9.25 -11.85
C PHE A 302 13.25 -7.97 -11.15
N PRO A 303 14.17 -7.24 -10.49
CA PRO A 303 13.86 -5.92 -9.96
C PRO A 303 13.26 -5.00 -11.03
N SER A 304 12.25 -4.23 -10.67
CA SER A 304 11.49 -3.37 -11.59
C SER A 304 12.34 -2.31 -12.31
N ASN A 305 13.51 -1.98 -11.77
CA ASN A 305 14.47 -1.03 -12.34
C ASN A 305 15.65 -1.71 -13.06
N LYS A 306 15.52 -2.99 -13.40
CA LYS A 306 16.56 -3.79 -14.06
C LYS A 306 16.05 -4.33 -15.39
N ILE A 307 16.98 -4.68 -16.29
CA ILE A 307 16.64 -5.31 -17.56
C ILE A 307 16.09 -6.71 -17.29
N GLN A 308 14.88 -6.96 -17.72
CA GLN A 308 14.11 -8.19 -17.44
C GLN A 308 13.97 -9.09 -18.67
N TYR A 309 14.24 -8.57 -19.88
CA TYR A 309 14.12 -9.31 -21.13
C TYR A 309 15.19 -8.88 -22.13
N LEU A 310 15.41 -9.72 -23.12
CA LEU A 310 16.24 -9.42 -24.28
C LEU A 310 15.33 -9.06 -25.46
N SER A 311 15.65 -8.00 -26.19
CA SER A 311 14.97 -7.65 -27.44
C SER A 311 15.59 -8.41 -28.62
N LEU A 312 14.72 -8.98 -29.47
CA LEU A 312 15.12 -9.65 -30.71
C LEU A 312 14.38 -9.00 -31.89
N THR A 313 15.15 -8.56 -32.87
CA THR A 313 14.62 -8.15 -34.18
C THR A 313 14.94 -9.25 -35.20
N VAL A 314 13.89 -9.79 -35.85
CA VAL A 314 14.03 -10.73 -36.99
C VAL A 314 13.77 -9.97 -38.27
N SER A 315 14.73 -9.98 -39.18
CA SER A 315 14.65 -9.29 -40.46
C SER A 315 15.12 -10.22 -41.62
N ASN A 316 15.11 -9.73 -42.85
CA ASN A 316 15.66 -10.44 -44.00
C ASN A 316 17.19 -10.62 -43.93
N GLU A 317 17.85 -9.82 -43.08
CA GLU A 317 19.30 -9.86 -42.86
C GLU A 317 19.69 -10.84 -41.74
N GLY A 318 18.72 -11.35 -40.99
CA GLY A 318 18.92 -12.28 -39.89
C GLY A 318 18.32 -11.81 -38.58
N LYS A 319 18.81 -12.41 -37.49
CA LYS A 319 18.42 -12.13 -36.10
C LYS A 319 19.36 -11.13 -35.48
N ASN A 320 18.85 -10.10 -34.83
CA ASN A 320 19.64 -9.12 -34.08
C ASN A 320 19.13 -9.03 -32.63
N PHE A 321 20.05 -9.25 -31.69
CA PHE A 321 19.75 -9.21 -30.24
C PHE A 321 20.24 -7.90 -29.63
N SER A 322 19.46 -7.31 -28.78
CA SER A 322 19.82 -6.10 -28.06
C SER A 322 19.21 -6.05 -26.65
N LEU A 323 19.83 -5.30 -25.77
CA LEU A 323 19.25 -5.01 -24.45
C LEU A 323 18.33 -3.80 -24.59
N PRO A 324 17.10 -3.85 -24.02
CA PRO A 324 16.20 -2.71 -24.03
C PRO A 324 16.75 -1.57 -23.19
N ALA A 325 16.41 -0.34 -23.56
CA ALA A 325 16.60 0.78 -22.66
C ALA A 325 15.64 0.63 -21.47
N ILE A 326 16.16 0.73 -20.25
CA ILE A 326 15.36 0.62 -19.00
C ILE A 326 14.89 1.98 -18.49
N GLU A 327 14.78 2.97 -19.38
CA GLU A 327 14.31 4.30 -19.00
C GLU A 327 12.83 4.44 -19.33
N PRO A 328 11.97 4.62 -18.31
CA PRO A 328 10.58 4.96 -18.54
C PRO A 328 10.47 6.35 -19.16
N ILE A 329 9.60 6.51 -20.15
CA ILE A 329 9.29 7.79 -20.76
C ILE A 329 7.96 8.26 -20.19
N PHE A 330 7.96 9.39 -19.48
CA PHE A 330 6.79 9.93 -18.83
C PHE A 330 6.05 10.92 -19.71
N THR A 331 4.73 10.84 -19.68
CA THR A 331 3.83 11.92 -20.06
C THR A 331 3.04 12.33 -18.83
N SER A 332 3.12 13.61 -18.48
CA SER A 332 2.52 14.11 -17.25
C SER A 332 1.91 15.49 -17.40
N GLN A 333 0.88 15.73 -16.61
CA GLN A 333 0.22 17.01 -16.43
C GLN A 333 -0.03 17.20 -14.95
N ILE A 334 0.19 18.43 -14.48
CA ILE A 334 -0.16 18.86 -13.13
C ILE A 334 -0.99 20.14 -13.24
N THR A 335 -2.08 20.24 -12.50
CA THR A 335 -2.97 21.41 -12.52
C THR A 335 -3.40 21.72 -11.08
N PRO A 336 -3.07 22.92 -10.54
CA PRO A 336 -3.67 23.37 -9.29
C PRO A 336 -5.19 23.48 -9.45
N LYS A 337 -5.95 22.97 -8.48
CA LYS A 337 -7.43 23.04 -8.49
C LYS A 337 -7.97 24.42 -8.16
N HIS A 338 -7.16 25.23 -7.48
CA HIS A 338 -7.50 26.56 -7.00
C HIS A 338 -6.23 27.41 -6.85
N GLU A 339 -6.40 28.69 -6.53
CA GLU A 339 -5.29 29.56 -6.15
C GLU A 339 -4.56 29.00 -4.93
N LEU A 340 -3.23 29.13 -4.91
CA LEU A 340 -2.40 28.63 -3.84
C LEU A 340 -2.09 29.74 -2.84
N TYR A 341 -2.22 29.42 -1.55
CA TYR A 341 -1.98 30.39 -0.47
C TYR A 341 -0.94 29.87 0.52
N SER A 342 -0.09 30.78 1.00
CA SER A 342 0.94 30.50 2.01
C SER A 342 0.32 29.87 3.26
N GLY A 343 0.83 28.72 3.67
CA GLY A 343 0.37 28.01 4.88
C GLY A 343 -0.99 27.32 4.78
N LYS A 344 -1.64 27.35 3.60
CA LYS A 344 -2.95 26.72 3.40
C LYS A 344 -2.84 25.45 2.55
N ARG A 345 -3.93 24.65 2.54
CA ARG A 345 -4.05 23.46 1.69
C ARG A 345 -3.94 23.85 0.21
N ALA A 346 -3.21 23.03 -0.51
CA ALA A 346 -3.06 23.09 -1.96
C ALA A 346 -3.45 21.74 -2.56
N ASP A 347 -4.38 21.77 -3.50
CA ASP A 347 -4.85 20.58 -4.21
C ASP A 347 -4.41 20.63 -5.67
N PHE A 348 -3.86 19.53 -6.15
CA PHE A 348 -3.35 19.38 -7.51
C PHE A 348 -4.00 18.17 -8.17
N ASP A 349 -4.51 18.33 -9.38
CA ASP A 349 -4.85 17.20 -10.24
C ASP A 349 -3.61 16.79 -11.02
N ILE A 350 -3.25 15.52 -10.94
CA ILE A 350 -2.09 14.95 -11.60
C ILE A 350 -2.56 13.85 -12.53
N LYS A 351 -2.16 13.97 -13.80
CA LYS A 351 -2.31 12.92 -14.79
C LYS A 351 -0.92 12.44 -15.19
N LEU A 352 -0.67 11.14 -15.10
CA LEU A 352 0.64 10.56 -15.30
C LEU A 352 0.52 9.24 -16.04
N SER A 353 1.33 9.05 -17.07
CA SER A 353 1.48 7.79 -17.79
C SER A 353 2.94 7.52 -18.11
N VAL A 354 3.25 6.27 -18.39
CA VAL A 354 4.59 5.82 -18.77
C VAL A 354 4.52 5.00 -20.04
N THR A 355 5.55 5.13 -20.86
CA THR A 355 5.79 4.27 -22.02
C THR A 355 7.23 3.74 -21.98
N GLY A 356 7.51 2.71 -22.76
CA GLY A 356 8.79 2.04 -22.82
C GLY A 356 8.99 1.03 -21.71
N TYR A 357 9.17 1.47 -20.48
CA TYR A 357 9.42 0.60 -19.33
C TYR A 357 8.51 0.94 -18.14
N GLU A 358 8.27 -0.04 -17.28
CA GLU A 358 7.51 0.21 -16.04
C GLU A 358 8.30 1.09 -15.06
N TYR A 359 7.58 1.81 -14.22
CA TYR A 359 8.16 2.62 -13.16
C TYR A 359 7.52 2.27 -11.81
N SER A 360 8.35 1.88 -10.86
CA SER A 360 7.98 1.74 -9.45
C SER A 360 8.91 2.63 -8.64
N GLY A 361 8.36 3.59 -7.90
CA GLY A 361 9.15 4.52 -7.09
C GLY A 361 8.43 5.82 -6.83
N ASP A 362 9.15 6.78 -6.25
CA ASP A 362 8.57 8.06 -5.84
C ASP A 362 8.50 9.06 -6.99
N ILE A 363 7.34 9.72 -7.08
CA ILE A 363 7.20 11.02 -7.74
C ILE A 363 7.35 12.13 -6.70
N GLN A 364 7.99 13.22 -7.08
CA GLN A 364 8.19 14.39 -6.23
C GLN A 364 7.44 15.60 -6.78
N LEU A 365 6.61 16.19 -5.94
CA LEU A 365 6.02 17.51 -6.14
C LEU A 365 6.99 18.54 -5.56
N LEU A 366 7.47 19.47 -6.38
CA LEU A 366 8.46 20.48 -5.98
C LEU A 366 7.98 21.89 -6.36
N LEU A 367 8.01 22.78 -5.38
CA LEU A 367 7.91 24.23 -5.57
C LEU A 367 9.29 24.84 -5.37
N THR A 368 9.81 25.52 -6.38
CA THR A 368 11.05 26.28 -6.25
C THR A 368 10.75 27.74 -6.58
N ARG A 369 11.05 28.64 -5.64
CA ARG A 369 10.88 30.07 -5.86
C ARG A 369 11.76 30.53 -7.02
N THR A 370 11.26 31.42 -7.85
CA THR A 370 11.93 31.83 -9.10
C THR A 370 13.30 32.49 -8.86
N ASP A 371 13.53 33.06 -7.67
CA ASP A 371 14.82 33.57 -7.23
C ASP A 371 15.75 32.54 -6.57
N ASN A 372 15.32 31.27 -6.50
CA ASN A 372 15.99 30.15 -5.83
C ASN A 372 16.22 30.33 -4.31
N SER A 373 15.55 31.28 -3.67
CA SER A 373 15.72 31.54 -2.23
C SER A 373 14.98 30.55 -1.35
N TYR A 374 14.02 29.79 -1.90
CA TYR A 374 13.21 28.84 -1.16
C TYR A 374 12.77 27.67 -2.05
N SER A 375 12.68 26.48 -1.44
CA SER A 375 12.06 25.32 -2.06
C SER A 375 11.25 24.52 -1.06
N TRP A 376 10.17 23.90 -1.53
CA TRP A 376 9.31 23.01 -0.78
C TRP A 376 9.00 21.78 -1.63
N SER A 377 9.00 20.60 -1.03
CA SER A 377 8.69 19.38 -1.77
C SER A 377 7.99 18.33 -0.93
N LYS A 378 7.23 17.51 -1.59
CA LYS A 378 6.61 16.29 -1.08
C LYS A 378 6.84 15.14 -2.04
N GLN A 379 6.82 13.91 -1.54
CA GLN A 379 7.01 12.70 -2.33
C GLN A 379 5.85 11.74 -2.12
N ARG A 380 5.55 10.97 -3.17
CA ARG A 380 4.50 9.95 -3.14
C ARG A 380 4.91 8.78 -4.03
N PRO A 381 4.82 7.52 -3.56
CA PRO A 381 5.11 6.36 -4.38
C PRO A 381 4.01 6.15 -5.43
N VAL A 382 4.42 5.65 -6.60
CA VAL A 382 3.54 5.23 -7.69
C VAL A 382 4.09 3.98 -8.34
N ASP A 383 3.19 3.13 -8.82
CA ASP A 383 3.49 2.03 -9.71
C ASP A 383 2.79 2.30 -11.06
N LEU A 384 3.56 2.24 -12.14
CA LEU A 384 3.09 2.51 -13.50
C LEU A 384 3.59 1.43 -14.44
N THR A 385 2.67 0.77 -15.16
CA THR A 385 3.01 -0.13 -16.26
C THR A 385 2.86 0.58 -17.61
N PRO A 386 3.64 0.19 -18.64
CA PRO A 386 3.56 0.83 -19.94
C PRO A 386 2.14 0.78 -20.53
N GLY A 387 1.62 1.94 -20.88
CA GLY A 387 0.26 2.12 -21.41
C GLY A 387 -0.78 2.50 -20.37
N ASP A 388 -0.49 2.35 -19.09
CA ASP A 388 -1.39 2.81 -18.03
C ASP A 388 -1.34 4.33 -17.88
N THR A 389 -2.48 4.89 -17.51
CA THR A 389 -2.60 6.29 -17.11
C THR A 389 -3.26 6.33 -15.75
N ILE A 390 -2.60 6.96 -14.80
CA ILE A 390 -3.19 7.28 -13.50
C ILE A 390 -3.62 8.74 -13.48
N ASP A 391 -4.78 8.98 -12.88
CA ASP A 391 -5.36 10.30 -12.70
C ASP A 391 -5.79 10.41 -11.22
N PHE A 392 -5.21 11.33 -10.49
CA PHE A 392 -5.45 11.46 -9.06
C PHE A 392 -5.23 12.87 -8.55
N SER A 393 -5.91 13.20 -7.45
CA SER A 393 -5.68 14.45 -6.74
C SER A 393 -4.61 14.27 -5.66
N TRP A 394 -3.72 15.27 -5.55
CA TRP A 394 -2.70 15.34 -4.52
C TRP A 394 -2.90 16.59 -3.69
N SER A 395 -3.22 16.38 -2.41
CA SER A 395 -3.49 17.46 -1.45
C SER A 395 -2.35 17.55 -0.45
N GLU A 396 -1.87 18.75 -0.22
CA GLU A 396 -0.81 19.05 0.75
C GLU A 396 -1.06 20.40 1.41
N ILE A 397 -0.57 20.57 2.63
CA ILE A 397 -0.52 21.89 3.25
C ILE A 397 0.81 22.55 2.88
N LEU A 398 0.78 23.80 2.43
CA LEU A 398 1.97 24.56 2.04
C LEU A 398 2.75 25.06 3.27
N ILE A 399 3.20 24.11 4.08
CA ILE A 399 4.04 24.30 5.26
C ILE A 399 5.36 23.58 5.05
N GLY A 400 6.46 24.28 5.27
CA GLY A 400 7.83 23.76 5.18
C GLY A 400 8.39 23.31 6.53
N ALA A 401 9.71 23.24 6.62
CA ALA A 401 10.40 22.86 7.84
C ALA A 401 10.09 23.80 9.02
N MET A 402 10.02 23.22 10.25
CA MET A 402 9.66 23.94 11.49
C MET A 402 8.28 24.63 11.42
N ASP A 403 7.32 23.99 10.75
CA ASP A 403 5.92 24.46 10.59
C ASP A 403 5.80 25.89 10.05
N ARG A 404 6.79 26.31 9.25
CA ARG A 404 6.77 27.63 8.63
C ARG A 404 6.00 27.59 7.31
N PRO A 405 5.06 28.53 7.11
CA PRO A 405 4.35 28.64 5.83
C PRO A 405 5.32 28.80 4.65
N VAL A 406 5.00 28.18 3.52
CA VAL A 406 5.69 28.45 2.25
C VAL A 406 5.56 29.94 1.92
N PRO A 407 6.65 30.70 1.72
CA PRO A 407 6.56 32.13 1.49
C PRO A 407 5.73 32.48 0.25
N ALA A 408 4.97 33.56 0.30
CA ALA A 408 4.27 34.10 -0.88
C ALA A 408 5.27 34.54 -1.95
N GLY A 409 4.92 34.39 -3.23
CA GLY A 409 5.77 34.78 -4.35
C GLY A 409 5.55 33.94 -5.60
N GLU A 410 6.42 34.17 -6.59
CA GLU A 410 6.42 33.41 -7.84
C GLU A 410 7.26 32.14 -7.73
N TYR A 411 6.69 31.03 -8.18
CA TYR A 411 7.29 29.70 -8.08
C TYR A 411 7.24 28.97 -9.42
N LYS A 412 8.19 28.07 -9.60
CA LYS A 412 8.13 26.99 -10.57
C LYS A 412 7.61 25.74 -9.85
N LEU A 413 6.46 25.25 -10.28
CA LEU A 413 5.89 23.98 -9.86
C LEU A 413 6.40 22.88 -10.79
N GLN A 414 6.99 21.85 -10.22
CA GLN A 414 7.52 20.69 -10.97
C GLN A 414 6.96 19.38 -10.41
N LEU A 415 6.61 18.46 -11.32
CA LEU A 415 6.52 17.04 -11.02
C LEU A 415 7.83 16.39 -11.46
N ARG A 416 8.47 15.62 -10.58
CA ARG A 416 9.81 15.07 -10.82
C ARG A 416 9.84 13.57 -10.55
N VAL A 417 10.69 12.87 -11.30
CA VAL A 417 11.06 11.47 -11.11
C VAL A 417 12.58 11.39 -11.06
N LYS A 418 13.14 10.71 -10.05
CA LYS A 418 14.60 10.61 -9.86
C LYS A 418 15.31 11.96 -9.98
N TYR A 419 14.71 13.01 -9.38
CA TYR A 419 15.19 14.41 -9.42
C TYR A 419 15.15 15.10 -10.78
N GLN A 420 14.63 14.45 -11.84
CA GLN A 420 14.43 15.07 -13.15
C GLN A 420 12.99 15.55 -13.31
N PRO A 421 12.75 16.79 -13.78
CA PRO A 421 11.41 17.26 -14.03
C PRO A 421 10.79 16.50 -15.22
N ILE A 422 9.57 16.00 -15.03
CA ILE A 422 8.76 15.39 -16.08
C ILE A 422 7.62 16.30 -16.53
N CYS A 423 7.30 17.33 -15.73
CA CYS A 423 6.36 18.39 -16.04
C CYS A 423 6.70 19.61 -15.20
N GLU A 424 6.53 20.80 -15.76
CA GLU A 424 6.71 22.06 -15.03
C GLU A 424 5.78 23.17 -15.51
N GLN A 425 5.43 24.08 -14.60
CA GLN A 425 4.69 25.31 -14.88
C GLN A 425 5.03 26.39 -13.87
N ASP A 426 4.81 27.65 -14.28
CA ASP A 426 4.95 28.80 -13.38
C ASP A 426 3.63 28.99 -12.62
N ILE A 427 3.72 29.26 -11.32
CA ILE A 427 2.59 29.50 -10.44
C ILE A 427 2.90 30.59 -9.42
N THR A 428 1.86 31.18 -8.86
CA THR A 428 1.96 32.16 -7.78
C THR A 428 1.43 31.56 -6.49
N VAL A 429 2.19 31.66 -5.41
CA VAL A 429 1.70 31.43 -4.04
C VAL A 429 1.33 32.79 -3.46
N LEU A 430 0.05 32.99 -3.19
CA LEU A 430 -0.48 34.21 -2.64
C LEU A 430 -0.18 34.34 -1.14
N PRO A 431 -0.13 35.53 -0.56
CA PRO A 431 -0.07 35.70 0.89
C PRO A 431 -1.25 35.00 1.57
N ALA A 432 -1.01 34.44 2.76
CA ALA A 432 -2.12 33.93 3.57
C ALA A 432 -3.13 35.05 3.80
N PRO A 433 -4.44 34.81 3.56
CA PRO A 433 -5.46 35.83 3.87
C PRO A 433 -5.47 36.10 5.38
N GLU A 434 -5.90 37.30 5.74
CA GLU A 434 -6.17 37.66 7.13
C GLU A 434 -7.23 36.71 7.69
N THR A 435 -7.30 36.58 9.02
CA THR A 435 -8.28 35.73 9.71
C THR A 435 -9.68 35.94 9.15
N SER A 436 -10.28 34.88 8.66
CA SER A 436 -11.65 34.93 8.12
C SER A 436 -12.67 34.76 9.23
N VAL A 437 -13.84 35.35 9.04
CA VAL A 437 -15.03 35.13 9.88
C VAL A 437 -16.09 34.48 9.01
N LEU A 438 -16.52 33.29 9.42
CA LEU A 438 -17.64 32.58 8.79
C LEU A 438 -18.88 32.65 9.69
N GLU A 439 -20.03 32.80 9.06
CA GLU A 439 -21.33 32.76 9.74
C GLU A 439 -22.33 31.93 8.95
N LEU A 440 -23.23 31.25 9.68
CA LEU A 440 -24.44 30.66 9.09
C LEU A 440 -25.42 31.79 8.73
N VAL A 441 -25.92 31.77 7.51
CA VAL A 441 -26.87 32.79 7.01
C VAL A 441 -28.25 32.65 7.63
N SER A 442 -28.62 31.42 8.00
CA SER A 442 -29.88 31.04 8.62
C SER A 442 -29.70 29.79 9.47
N PRO A 443 -30.64 29.45 10.37
CA PRO A 443 -30.62 28.18 11.07
C PRO A 443 -30.51 26.99 10.11
N ILE A 444 -29.78 25.96 10.52
CA ILE A 444 -29.68 24.70 9.77
C ILE A 444 -31.11 24.16 9.54
N ALA A 445 -31.44 23.91 8.29
CA ALA A 445 -32.74 23.35 7.92
C ALA A 445 -32.67 21.83 7.82
N VAL A 446 -33.25 21.13 8.81
CA VAL A 446 -33.39 19.68 8.80
C VAL A 446 -34.73 19.33 8.19
N LYS A 447 -34.76 18.55 7.14
CA LYS A 447 -35.97 18.09 6.46
C LYS A 447 -36.80 17.20 7.39
N ASN A 448 -38.09 17.52 7.55
CA ASN A 448 -38.99 16.82 8.48
C ASN A 448 -38.47 16.81 9.92
N GLN A 449 -37.93 17.93 10.41
CA GLN A 449 -37.23 18.10 11.70
C GLN A 449 -37.92 17.44 12.89
N GLY A 450 -39.29 17.41 12.95
CA GLY A 450 -40.07 16.78 14.02
C GLY A 450 -40.17 15.27 13.92
N CYS A 451 -39.78 14.65 12.78
CA CYS A 451 -39.94 13.21 12.52
C CYS A 451 -39.04 12.79 11.37
N VAL A 452 -37.74 12.69 11.62
CA VAL A 452 -36.72 12.35 10.61
C VAL A 452 -36.57 10.85 10.46
N SER A 453 -36.80 10.29 9.27
CA SER A 453 -36.55 8.88 8.99
C SER A 453 -35.03 8.64 8.86
N PRO A 454 -34.49 7.57 9.51
CA PRO A 454 -33.05 7.31 9.48
C PRO A 454 -32.45 7.16 8.08
N ASP A 455 -33.23 6.66 7.12
CA ASP A 455 -32.82 6.45 5.71
C ASP A 455 -33.00 7.69 4.83
N LYS A 456 -33.57 8.78 5.35
CA LYS A 456 -33.91 9.99 4.60
C LYS A 456 -33.46 11.27 5.29
N PHE A 457 -32.40 11.18 6.08
CA PHE A 457 -31.84 12.36 6.72
C PHE A 457 -31.23 13.29 5.67
N GLU A 458 -31.68 14.55 5.74
CA GLU A 458 -31.18 15.64 4.89
C GLU A 458 -31.16 16.92 5.74
N ALA A 459 -29.99 17.54 5.83
CA ALA A 459 -29.80 18.84 6.45
C ALA A 459 -29.18 19.80 5.43
N SER A 460 -29.71 21.02 5.33
CA SER A 460 -29.15 22.05 4.47
C SER A 460 -28.75 23.28 5.27
N PHE A 461 -27.67 23.90 4.88
CA PHE A 461 -27.12 25.10 5.52
C PHE A 461 -26.35 25.97 4.53
N THR A 462 -26.29 27.27 4.80
CA THR A 462 -25.55 28.23 4.00
C THR A 462 -24.56 28.96 4.90
N VAL A 463 -23.29 28.96 4.50
CA VAL A 463 -22.22 29.71 5.16
C VAL A 463 -21.91 30.95 4.34
N ARG A 464 -21.58 32.06 5.02
CA ARG A 464 -21.12 33.32 4.44
C ARG A 464 -19.78 33.69 5.06
N CYS A 465 -18.84 34.13 4.27
CA CYS A 465 -17.66 34.85 4.76
C CYS A 465 -18.00 36.30 5.02
N THR A 466 -18.02 36.73 6.27
CA THR A 466 -18.40 38.07 6.68
C THR A 466 -17.21 39.03 6.80
N SER A 467 -15.98 38.49 6.86
CA SER A 467 -14.75 39.24 6.89
C SER A 467 -13.58 38.38 6.41
N GLY A 468 -12.66 39.00 5.69
CA GLY A 468 -11.44 38.33 5.19
C GLY A 468 -11.68 37.41 4.00
N CYS A 469 -10.97 36.27 3.99
CA CYS A 469 -11.11 35.23 2.96
C CYS A 469 -10.94 33.88 3.61
N PHE A 470 -12.00 33.07 3.60
CA PHE A 470 -11.93 31.70 4.09
C PHE A 470 -11.32 30.77 3.03
N ILE A 471 -10.42 29.91 3.47
CA ILE A 471 -9.79 28.89 2.64
C ILE A 471 -9.75 27.59 3.44
N GLY A 472 -10.51 26.59 3.03
CA GLY A 472 -10.62 25.31 3.75
C GLY A 472 -11.82 24.49 3.34
N CYS A 473 -12.18 23.52 4.19
CA CYS A 473 -13.37 22.69 4.06
C CYS A 473 -14.38 23.05 5.17
N ILE A 474 -15.66 22.92 4.87
CA ILE A 474 -16.74 23.03 5.85
C ILE A 474 -17.11 21.61 6.26
N ASN A 475 -17.18 21.35 7.55
CA ASN A 475 -17.53 20.07 8.11
C ASN A 475 -18.91 20.12 8.80
N ALA A 476 -19.63 18.99 8.78
CA ALA A 476 -20.83 18.81 9.57
C ALA A 476 -20.80 17.46 10.28
N PHE A 477 -21.24 17.47 11.52
CA PHE A 477 -21.30 16.28 12.35
C PHE A 477 -22.70 16.13 12.96
N CYS A 478 -23.29 14.94 12.79
CA CYS A 478 -24.60 14.61 13.34
C CYS A 478 -24.42 13.63 14.51
N TYR A 479 -24.98 13.97 15.67
CA TYR A 479 -24.81 13.18 16.89
C TYR A 479 -26.07 13.14 17.77
N ASP A 480 -26.14 12.09 18.58
CA ASP A 480 -27.14 12.01 19.65
C ASP A 480 -26.83 13.04 20.73
N LYS A 481 -27.79 13.94 20.97
CA LYS A 481 -27.65 15.04 21.92
C LYS A 481 -27.44 14.60 23.36
N ALA A 482 -27.93 13.42 23.74
CA ALA A 482 -27.82 12.92 25.10
C ALA A 482 -26.46 12.27 25.39
N SER A 483 -25.96 11.47 24.47
CA SER A 483 -24.70 10.72 24.63
C SER A 483 -23.48 11.42 24.03
N GLY A 484 -23.68 12.35 23.08
CA GLY A 484 -22.61 12.96 22.28
C GLY A 484 -22.02 12.04 21.20
N ASN A 485 -22.56 10.83 21.04
CA ASN A 485 -22.04 9.88 20.06
C ASN A 485 -22.48 10.24 18.64
N GLY A 486 -21.58 10.12 17.68
CA GLY A 486 -21.89 10.25 16.26
C GLY A 486 -22.89 9.19 15.80
N ILE A 487 -23.90 9.63 15.04
CA ILE A 487 -24.97 8.76 14.54
C ILE A 487 -25.09 8.79 13.02
N ALA A 488 -24.18 9.47 12.34
CA ALA A 488 -24.11 9.56 10.87
C ALA A 488 -22.66 9.63 10.44
N GLN A 489 -22.40 9.33 9.15
CA GLN A 489 -21.10 9.61 8.57
C GLN A 489 -20.89 11.13 8.54
N PRO A 490 -19.74 11.64 8.99
CA PRO A 490 -19.43 13.06 8.92
C PRO A 490 -19.51 13.58 7.48
N PHE A 491 -19.93 14.83 7.32
CA PHE A 491 -19.87 15.55 6.06
C PHE A 491 -18.60 16.41 6.04
N GLU A 492 -17.90 16.39 4.93
CA GLU A 492 -16.82 17.32 4.59
C GLU A 492 -17.08 17.87 3.18
N SER A 493 -17.05 19.20 3.03
CA SER A 493 -17.17 19.82 1.71
C SER A 493 -15.92 19.62 0.88
N ASP A 494 -16.04 19.83 -0.43
CA ASP A 494 -14.86 20.13 -1.23
C ASP A 494 -14.14 21.37 -0.68
N PHE A 495 -12.83 21.44 -0.94
CA PHE A 495 -12.02 22.60 -0.61
C PHE A 495 -12.55 23.85 -1.34
N LEU A 496 -12.76 24.94 -0.62
CA LEU A 496 -13.27 26.17 -1.19
C LEU A 496 -12.48 27.39 -0.75
N VAL A 497 -12.57 28.43 -1.56
CA VAL A 497 -12.12 29.80 -1.27
C VAL A 497 -13.36 30.66 -1.25
N LEU A 498 -13.67 31.27 -0.11
CA LEU A 498 -14.85 32.10 0.07
C LEU A 498 -14.40 33.51 0.51
N LYS A 499 -14.58 34.48 -0.37
CA LYS A 499 -14.19 35.88 -0.13
C LYS A 499 -15.27 36.62 0.68
N GLU A 500 -14.92 37.75 1.27
CA GLU A 500 -15.87 38.61 2.01
C GLU A 500 -17.13 38.88 1.20
N GLY A 501 -18.29 38.57 1.81
CA GLY A 501 -19.62 38.73 1.21
C GLY A 501 -20.09 37.51 0.40
N GLU A 502 -19.23 36.57 0.08
CA GLU A 502 -19.62 35.35 -0.67
C GLU A 502 -20.26 34.32 0.23
N GLU A 503 -21.18 33.54 -0.35
CA GLU A 503 -21.97 32.50 0.30
C GLU A 503 -21.84 31.17 -0.44
N GLN A 504 -21.92 30.08 0.36
CA GLN A 504 -21.98 28.73 -0.20
C GLN A 504 -23.03 27.91 0.56
N THR A 505 -23.91 27.24 -0.19
CA THR A 505 -24.94 26.35 0.36
C THR A 505 -24.54 24.90 0.19
N TYR A 506 -24.80 24.11 1.23
CA TYR A 506 -24.54 22.67 1.28
C TYR A 506 -25.77 21.89 1.65
N VAL A 507 -25.78 20.62 1.21
CA VAL A 507 -26.78 19.62 1.63
C VAL A 507 -26.03 18.40 2.17
N TYR A 508 -26.26 18.11 3.41
CA TYR A 508 -25.72 16.95 4.11
C TYR A 508 -26.75 15.82 4.14
N ASN A 509 -26.49 14.74 3.45
CA ASN A 509 -27.29 13.52 3.42
C ASN A 509 -26.50 12.37 4.03
N SER A 510 -27.14 11.58 4.89
CA SER A 510 -26.52 10.39 5.49
C SER A 510 -27.58 9.39 5.95
N LEU A 511 -27.16 8.15 6.21
CA LEU A 511 -27.93 7.17 6.97
C LEU A 511 -27.66 7.41 8.46
N LEU A 512 -28.73 7.44 9.27
CA LEU A 512 -28.61 7.59 10.71
C LEU A 512 -28.62 6.22 11.40
N THR A 513 -27.72 6.05 12.37
CA THR A 513 -27.57 4.81 13.16
C THR A 513 -28.08 5.00 14.59
N ALA A 514 -29.24 5.65 14.77
CA ALA A 514 -29.81 5.95 16.07
C ALA A 514 -31.17 5.29 16.24
N GLU A 515 -31.51 4.98 17.51
CA GLU A 515 -32.82 4.41 17.87
C GLU A 515 -33.95 5.44 17.71
N GLN A 516 -35.16 4.93 17.49
CA GLN A 516 -36.37 5.74 17.45
C GLN A 516 -36.56 6.57 18.72
N GLY A 517 -36.93 7.83 18.54
CA GLY A 517 -37.16 8.78 19.65
C GLY A 517 -35.88 9.46 20.13
N THR A 518 -34.73 9.14 19.57
CA THR A 518 -33.48 9.86 19.85
C THR A 518 -33.61 11.32 19.39
N ILE A 519 -33.19 12.23 20.26
CA ILE A 519 -33.02 13.64 19.89
C ILE A 519 -31.61 13.84 19.42
N ALA A 520 -31.45 14.10 18.12
CA ALA A 520 -30.19 14.34 17.48
C ALA A 520 -29.97 15.83 17.19
N THR A 521 -28.73 16.19 16.85
CA THR A 521 -28.38 17.54 16.43
C THR A 521 -27.26 17.48 15.36
N VAL A 522 -27.17 18.54 14.57
CA VAL A 522 -26.11 18.74 13.59
C VAL A 522 -25.30 19.98 13.97
N ASP A 523 -24.01 19.83 14.03
CA ASP A 523 -23.09 20.96 14.19
C ASP A 523 -22.30 21.19 12.90
N ILE A 524 -22.17 22.44 12.51
CA ILE A 524 -21.36 22.89 11.39
C ILE A 524 -20.12 23.58 11.95
N PHE A 525 -18.97 23.14 11.51
CA PHE A 525 -17.68 23.61 12.00
C PHE A 525 -16.62 23.62 10.91
N THR A 526 -15.51 24.28 11.16
CA THR A 526 -14.33 24.29 10.31
C THR A 526 -13.10 24.59 11.14
N ASP A 527 -11.94 24.16 10.70
CA ASP A 527 -10.65 24.52 11.27
C ASP A 527 -10.22 25.86 10.67
N LEU A 528 -10.47 26.96 11.38
CA LEU A 528 -10.21 28.33 10.90
C LEU A 528 -8.73 28.70 10.91
N ASP A 529 -7.97 28.19 11.87
CA ASP A 529 -6.56 28.53 12.07
C ASP A 529 -5.57 27.42 11.70
N ASN A 530 -6.07 26.26 11.26
CA ASN A 530 -5.34 25.02 10.89
C ASN A 530 -4.56 24.42 12.06
N ASP A 531 -5.09 24.47 13.26
CA ASP A 531 -4.51 23.79 14.44
C ASP A 531 -5.00 22.33 14.61
N GLY A 532 -5.90 21.87 13.74
CA GLY A 532 -6.51 20.55 13.76
C GLY A 532 -7.73 20.47 14.67
N ILE A 533 -8.17 21.58 15.26
CA ILE A 533 -9.37 21.67 16.10
C ILE A 533 -10.43 22.45 15.32
N GLY A 534 -11.61 21.87 15.17
CA GLY A 534 -12.70 22.53 14.45
C GLY A 534 -13.48 23.53 15.34
N GLU A 535 -13.60 24.77 14.89
CA GLU A 535 -14.45 25.80 15.51
C GLU A 535 -15.87 25.75 14.94
N ILE A 536 -16.85 25.85 15.84
CA ILE A 536 -18.27 25.93 15.46
C ILE A 536 -18.54 27.26 14.74
N ILE A 537 -19.17 27.19 13.56
CA ILE A 537 -19.56 28.38 12.79
C ILE A 537 -20.78 29.04 13.45
N GLY A 538 -20.65 30.32 13.79
CA GLY A 538 -21.75 31.12 14.40
C GLY A 538 -22.81 31.56 13.40
N PRO A 539 -23.91 32.20 13.88
CA PRO A 539 -24.26 32.33 15.31
C PRO A 539 -24.73 31.00 15.92
N THR A 540 -24.50 30.83 17.22
CA THR A 540 -24.76 29.55 17.91
C THR A 540 -26.26 29.15 17.83
N GLU A 541 -27.17 30.09 17.79
CA GLU A 541 -28.60 29.83 17.65
C GLU A 541 -29.01 29.28 16.26
N TYR A 542 -28.14 29.40 15.26
CA TYR A 542 -28.34 28.83 13.92
C TYR A 542 -27.71 27.46 13.78
N ASN A 543 -26.71 27.18 14.57
CA ASN A 543 -26.04 25.89 14.66
C ASN A 543 -26.72 24.99 15.72
N SER A 544 -26.33 23.73 15.82
CA SER A 544 -26.83 22.78 16.83
C SER A 544 -28.35 22.63 16.86
N VAL A 545 -29.00 22.67 15.70
CA VAL A 545 -30.46 22.56 15.59
C VAL A 545 -30.92 21.13 15.94
N PRO A 546 -31.77 20.93 16.98
CA PRO A 546 -32.23 19.60 17.36
C PRO A 546 -33.32 19.08 16.43
N PHE A 547 -33.35 17.77 16.23
CA PHE A 547 -34.41 17.06 15.51
C PHE A 547 -34.65 15.68 16.14
N MET A 548 -35.80 15.05 15.83
CA MET A 548 -36.20 13.77 16.39
C MET A 548 -36.15 12.68 15.33
N ILE A 549 -35.59 11.53 15.70
CA ILE A 549 -35.59 10.32 14.86
C ILE A 549 -36.99 9.69 14.87
N ALA A 550 -37.52 9.46 13.67
CA ALA A 550 -38.85 8.88 13.46
C ALA A 550 -38.93 7.40 13.84
N PRO A 551 -40.17 6.90 14.14
CA PRO A 551 -40.42 5.47 14.13
C PRO A 551 -40.17 4.86 12.76
N GLU A 552 -39.62 3.64 12.75
CA GLU A 552 -39.66 2.80 11.54
C GLU A 552 -41.12 2.50 11.22
N HIS A 553 -41.53 2.83 10.01
CA HIS A 553 -42.88 2.48 9.49
C HIS A 553 -42.81 1.23 8.63
#